data_ef1331eba3f792dba07847643fb8bae2
#
_entry.id   ef1331eba3f792dba07847643fb8bae2
#
_cell.length_a   1.000
_cell.length_b   1.000
_cell.length_c   1.000
_cell.angle_alpha   90.00
_cell.angle_beta   90.00
_cell.angle_gamma   90.00
#
_symmetry.space_group_name_H-M   'P 1'
#
loop_
_entity.id
_entity.type
_entity.pdbx_description
1 polymer ?
#
loop_
_entity_poly.entity_id
_entity_poly.type
_entity_poly.pdbx_seq_one_letter_code
_entity_poly.pdbx_strand_id
1 'polypeptide(L)'
;KLLELHNRSGNQEMAKVHVVDLREELREGNRSILSRKLQQMIADRLQKKEQIMLFLNRRGYAGFISCRECGFVVKCPHCDVSLSYHRNGKMVCHYCGYEQERVQICPECGSRHIGEFKAGTQQIEEVVKKHFPEVRVLRMDLDTTRSKDGHEKILAAFANEEADILVGTQMIVKGHDFPNVTLVGILAADMSLYSNDYRAGERTFQLLTQAAGRAGRGAKKGEALIQTYSPKHYAIVTAAAQDYEAFYEEEIHYRELMGYPPVDNLLAILVSCEKEA
;
A
#
# COMPACT_ATOMS: atom_id res chain seq x y z
N LYS A 1 23.18 -21.34 11.12
CA LYS A 1 22.17 -22.30 11.58
C LYS A 1 20.80 -21.74 11.21
N LEU A 2 20.04 -22.42 10.35
CA LEU A 2 18.66 -22.08 10.01
C LEU A 2 17.76 -22.53 11.15
N LEU A 3 16.85 -21.64 11.59
CA LEU A 3 15.80 -21.95 12.56
C LEU A 3 14.47 -21.65 11.88
N GLU A 4 13.63 -22.67 11.74
CA GLU A 4 12.32 -22.56 11.09
C GLU A 4 11.20 -22.56 12.14
N LEU A 5 10.31 -21.59 12.05
CA LEU A 5 9.13 -21.45 12.90
C LEU A 5 7.89 -21.72 12.07
N HIS A 6 7.36 -22.92 12.14
CA HIS A 6 6.22 -23.35 11.34
C HIS A 6 4.85 -22.99 11.93
N ASN A 7 4.79 -22.61 13.20
CA ASN A 7 3.53 -22.32 13.89
C ASN A 7 3.51 -20.90 14.44
N ARG A 8 2.37 -20.24 14.34
CA ARG A 8 2.13 -18.96 15.01
C ARG A 8 2.01 -19.16 16.53
N SER A 9 2.48 -18.18 17.29
CA SER A 9 2.24 -18.11 18.74
C SER A 9 0.72 -18.10 18.99
N GLY A 10 0.25 -18.98 19.90
CA GLY A 10 -1.15 -19.02 20.33
C GLY A 10 -2.13 -19.73 19.37
N ASN A 11 -1.66 -20.50 18.39
CA ASN A 11 -2.51 -21.22 17.42
C ASN A 11 -3.56 -20.34 16.68
N GLN A 12 -3.30 -19.05 16.52
CA GLN A 12 -4.21 -18.13 15.84
C GLN A 12 -4.22 -18.37 14.32
N GLU A 13 -5.41 -18.50 13.76
CA GLU A 13 -5.59 -18.55 12.31
C GLU A 13 -5.10 -17.23 11.65
N MET A 14 -4.60 -17.35 10.43
CA MET A 14 -4.25 -16.17 9.63
C MET A 14 -5.50 -15.41 9.22
N ALA A 15 -5.41 -14.07 9.14
CA ALA A 15 -6.50 -13.26 8.64
C ALA A 15 -6.86 -13.67 7.20
N LYS A 16 -8.15 -13.78 6.91
CA LYS A 16 -8.60 -13.98 5.53
C LYS A 16 -8.37 -12.70 4.73
N VAL A 17 -7.64 -12.81 3.63
CA VAL A 17 -7.32 -11.67 2.79
C VAL A 17 -8.20 -11.66 1.53
N HIS A 18 -8.82 -10.52 1.26
CA HIS A 18 -9.60 -10.25 0.06
C HIS A 18 -8.84 -9.27 -0.83
N VAL A 19 -8.90 -9.46 -2.14
CA VAL A 19 -8.37 -8.51 -3.12
C VAL A 19 -9.52 -7.91 -3.90
N VAL A 20 -9.51 -6.59 -4.07
CA VAL A 20 -10.48 -5.84 -4.87
C VAL A 20 -9.77 -5.14 -6.02
N ASP A 21 -10.25 -5.39 -7.23
CA ASP A 21 -9.82 -4.70 -8.43
C ASP A 21 -10.50 -3.33 -8.53
N LEU A 22 -9.73 -2.26 -8.32
CA LEU A 22 -10.23 -0.89 -8.42
C LEU A 22 -10.60 -0.47 -9.85
N ARG A 23 -10.15 -1.21 -10.88
CA ARG A 23 -10.53 -0.97 -12.27
C ARG A 23 -11.99 -1.38 -12.50
N GLU A 24 -12.42 -2.48 -11.89
CA GLU A 24 -13.82 -2.93 -11.92
C GLU A 24 -14.72 -1.95 -11.18
N GLU A 25 -14.32 -1.53 -9.98
CA GLU A 25 -15.04 -0.50 -9.22
C GLU A 25 -15.27 0.77 -10.05
N LEU A 26 -14.23 1.23 -10.77
CA LEU A 26 -14.33 2.42 -11.63
C LEU A 26 -15.29 2.20 -12.83
N ARG A 27 -15.20 1.04 -13.51
CA ARG A 27 -16.08 0.68 -14.64
C ARG A 27 -17.55 0.63 -14.23
N GLU A 28 -17.80 0.19 -13.00
CA GLU A 28 -19.15 0.13 -12.42
C GLU A 28 -19.58 1.44 -11.73
N GLY A 29 -18.83 2.52 -11.95
CA GLY A 29 -19.17 3.89 -11.52
C GLY A 29 -18.73 4.27 -10.13
N ASN A 30 -18.09 3.40 -9.35
CA ASN A 30 -17.54 3.78 -8.05
C ASN A 30 -16.22 4.54 -8.22
N ARG A 31 -16.27 5.85 -7.97
CA ARG A 31 -15.09 6.74 -7.98
C ARG A 31 -14.56 7.03 -6.57
N SER A 32 -15.13 6.41 -5.55
CA SER A 32 -14.68 6.55 -4.16
C SER A 32 -13.31 5.90 -3.99
N ILE A 33 -12.54 6.40 -3.03
CA ILE A 33 -11.30 5.76 -2.57
C ILE A 33 -11.58 4.44 -1.83
N LEU A 34 -12.81 4.26 -1.33
CA LEU A 34 -13.28 3.05 -0.69
C LEU A 34 -14.09 2.22 -1.70
N SER A 35 -13.67 0.99 -1.96
CA SER A 35 -14.46 0.03 -2.73
C SER A 35 -15.77 -0.31 -2.03
N ARG A 36 -16.79 -0.69 -2.78
CA ARG A 36 -18.10 -1.11 -2.22
C ARG A 36 -17.95 -2.24 -1.22
N LYS A 37 -17.08 -3.22 -1.52
CA LYS A 37 -16.81 -4.31 -0.58
C LYS A 37 -16.20 -3.82 0.73
N LEU A 38 -15.24 -2.88 0.67
CA LEU A 38 -14.66 -2.31 1.89
C LEU A 38 -15.70 -1.53 2.69
N GLN A 39 -16.56 -0.73 2.02
CA GLN A 39 -17.66 -0.02 2.69
C GLN A 39 -18.60 -0.99 3.42
N GLN A 40 -18.99 -2.09 2.79
CA GLN A 40 -19.82 -3.12 3.41
C GLN A 40 -19.14 -3.77 4.62
N MET A 41 -17.86 -4.11 4.51
CA MET A 41 -17.09 -4.69 5.62
C MET A 41 -16.93 -3.71 6.77
N ILE A 42 -16.71 -2.41 6.49
CA ILE A 42 -16.68 -1.35 7.52
C ILE A 42 -18.02 -1.29 8.24
N ALA A 43 -19.14 -1.22 7.51
CA ALA A 43 -20.47 -1.18 8.09
C ALA A 43 -20.75 -2.38 9.02
N ASP A 44 -20.39 -3.59 8.59
CA ASP A 44 -20.54 -4.80 9.39
C ASP A 44 -19.73 -4.75 10.70
N ARG A 45 -18.49 -4.27 10.65
CA ARG A 45 -17.64 -4.16 11.85
C ARG A 45 -18.13 -3.07 12.82
N LEU A 46 -18.61 -1.95 12.30
CA LEU A 46 -19.20 -0.89 13.12
C LEU A 46 -20.46 -1.38 13.85
N GLN A 47 -21.33 -2.15 13.18
CA GLN A 47 -22.49 -2.77 13.82
C GLN A 47 -22.10 -3.74 14.95
N LYS A 48 -20.99 -4.46 14.79
CA LYS A 48 -20.44 -5.39 15.78
C LYS A 48 -19.63 -4.71 16.88
N LYS A 49 -19.46 -3.39 16.82
CA LYS A 49 -18.58 -2.60 17.70
C LYS A 49 -17.14 -3.12 17.70
N GLU A 50 -16.67 -3.48 16.52
CA GLU A 50 -15.31 -3.93 16.27
C GLU A 50 -14.50 -2.82 15.64
N GLN A 51 -13.19 -2.80 15.93
CA GLN A 51 -12.31 -1.75 15.42
C GLN A 51 -11.74 -2.10 14.05
N ILE A 52 -11.43 -1.04 13.30
CA ILE A 52 -10.97 -1.11 11.91
C ILE A 52 -9.67 -0.31 11.76
N MET A 53 -8.71 -0.82 11.02
CA MET A 53 -7.54 -0.08 10.58
C MET A 53 -7.60 0.17 9.07
N LEU A 54 -7.43 1.42 8.65
CA LEU A 54 -7.28 1.78 7.23
C LEU A 54 -5.85 2.24 6.96
N PHE A 55 -5.15 1.43 6.23
CA PHE A 55 -3.74 1.59 5.93
C PHE A 55 -3.52 2.20 4.55
N LEU A 56 -2.79 3.32 4.48
CA LEU A 56 -2.32 3.93 3.24
C LEU A 56 -0.79 3.90 3.21
N ASN A 57 -0.21 3.23 2.22
CA ASN A 57 1.24 3.29 2.05
C ASN A 57 1.64 4.56 1.28
N ARG A 58 2.09 5.58 2.01
CA ARG A 58 2.52 6.88 1.45
C ARG A 58 3.97 7.21 1.84
N ARG A 59 4.92 6.29 1.67
CA ARG A 59 6.34 6.63 1.80
C ARG A 59 6.97 6.83 0.43
N GLY A 60 7.64 7.97 0.25
CA GLY A 60 8.42 8.34 -0.92
C GLY A 60 7.61 9.18 -1.93
N TYR A 61 7.97 10.43 -2.07
CA TYR A 61 7.35 11.39 -2.98
C TYR A 61 7.91 11.26 -4.41
N ALA A 62 7.91 10.10 -4.96
CA ALA A 62 8.03 9.97 -6.40
C ALA A 62 6.65 9.55 -6.91
N GLY A 63 5.84 10.53 -7.31
CA GLY A 63 4.57 10.27 -7.97
C GLY A 63 4.85 9.44 -9.22
N PHE A 64 4.32 8.24 -9.31
CA PHE A 64 4.29 7.51 -10.57
C PHE A 64 3.00 7.82 -11.33
N ILE A 65 3.05 7.65 -12.64
CA ILE A 65 1.88 7.84 -13.50
C ILE A 65 1.28 6.47 -13.82
N SER A 66 -0.01 6.31 -13.52
CA SER A 66 -0.75 5.06 -13.80
C SER A 66 -2.12 5.34 -14.42
N CYS A 67 -2.57 4.41 -15.22
CA CYS A 67 -3.92 4.41 -15.78
C CYS A 67 -4.89 3.71 -14.81
N ARG A 68 -5.96 4.40 -14.44
CA ARG A 68 -6.97 3.86 -13.52
C ARG A 68 -7.93 2.87 -14.19
N GLU A 69 -8.02 2.86 -15.53
CA GLU A 69 -8.90 1.94 -16.25
C GLU A 69 -8.28 0.59 -16.54
N CYS A 70 -7.00 0.55 -16.94
CA CYS A 70 -6.34 -0.72 -17.28
C CYS A 70 -5.24 -1.13 -16.30
N GLY A 71 -4.80 -0.22 -15.41
CA GLY A 71 -3.71 -0.49 -14.48
C GLY A 71 -2.31 -0.27 -15.07
N PHE A 72 -2.20 0.19 -16.33
CA PHE A 72 -0.90 0.49 -16.95
C PHE A 72 -0.11 1.50 -16.11
N VAL A 73 1.18 1.24 -15.96
CA VAL A 73 2.13 2.13 -15.26
C VAL A 73 3.27 2.48 -16.19
N VAL A 74 3.65 3.75 -16.22
CA VAL A 74 4.76 4.20 -17.05
C VAL A 74 6.08 3.77 -16.40
N LYS A 75 6.79 2.88 -17.07
CA LYS A 75 8.06 2.31 -16.64
C LYS A 75 9.24 2.76 -17.49
N CYS A 76 10.43 2.69 -16.92
CA CYS A 76 11.68 2.88 -17.66
C CYS A 76 11.92 1.71 -18.62
N PRO A 77 12.20 1.97 -19.90
CA PRO A 77 12.44 0.90 -20.87
C PRO A 77 13.75 0.13 -20.64
N HIS A 78 14.66 0.68 -19.83
CA HIS A 78 15.97 0.06 -19.55
C HIS A 78 16.03 -0.68 -18.22
N CYS A 79 15.29 -0.17 -17.20
CA CYS A 79 15.40 -0.65 -15.82
C CYS A 79 14.11 -1.30 -15.31
N ASP A 80 13.05 -1.31 -16.08
CA ASP A 80 11.69 -1.80 -15.71
C ASP A 80 11.11 -1.23 -14.39
N VAL A 81 11.78 -0.25 -13.76
CA VAL A 81 11.21 0.47 -12.62
C VAL A 81 10.26 1.57 -13.10
N SER A 82 9.27 1.93 -12.30
CA SER A 82 8.37 3.04 -12.66
C SER A 82 9.12 4.37 -12.72
N LEU A 83 8.75 5.23 -13.68
CA LEU A 83 9.30 6.56 -13.78
C LEU A 83 8.72 7.49 -12.70
N SER A 84 9.59 8.28 -12.08
CA SER A 84 9.20 9.33 -11.14
C SER A 84 8.75 10.58 -11.88
N TYR A 85 7.54 11.08 -11.54
CA TYR A 85 7.04 12.33 -12.09
C TYR A 85 7.53 13.53 -11.27
N HIS A 86 8.17 14.48 -11.92
CA HIS A 86 8.73 15.68 -11.32
C HIS A 86 7.91 16.93 -11.61
N ARG A 87 8.08 17.98 -10.79
CA ARG A 87 7.36 19.26 -10.91
C ARG A 87 7.64 20.01 -12.21
N ASN A 88 8.76 19.74 -12.88
CA ASN A 88 9.10 20.29 -14.19
C ASN A 88 8.31 19.65 -15.34
N GLY A 89 7.39 18.73 -15.06
CA GLY A 89 6.58 18.04 -16.07
C GLY A 89 7.20 16.77 -16.65
N LYS A 90 8.45 16.47 -16.33
CA LYS A 90 9.16 15.29 -16.80
C LYS A 90 8.97 14.08 -15.93
N MET A 91 9.09 12.92 -16.54
CA MET A 91 9.13 11.61 -15.91
C MET A 91 10.55 11.06 -16.02
N VAL A 92 11.19 10.74 -14.89
CA VAL A 92 12.62 10.42 -14.80
C VAL A 92 12.84 9.06 -14.15
N CYS A 93 13.77 8.29 -14.70
CA CYS A 93 14.33 7.10 -14.06
C CYS A 93 15.55 7.49 -13.22
N HIS A 94 15.50 7.26 -11.91
CA HIS A 94 16.63 7.57 -11.03
C HIS A 94 17.77 6.53 -11.06
N TYR A 95 17.62 5.44 -11.84
CA TYR A 95 18.69 4.45 -12.05
C TYR A 95 19.58 4.81 -13.23
N CYS A 96 18.99 5.08 -14.39
CA CYS A 96 19.75 5.30 -15.63
C CYS A 96 19.67 6.72 -16.19
N GLY A 97 18.91 7.62 -15.55
CA GLY A 97 18.72 8.99 -16.02
C GLY A 97 17.78 9.14 -17.22
N TYR A 98 17.11 8.06 -17.67
CA TYR A 98 16.14 8.16 -18.75
C TYR A 98 15.03 9.14 -18.41
N GLU A 99 14.71 10.03 -19.34
CA GLU A 99 13.66 11.03 -19.19
C GLU A 99 12.66 10.97 -20.35
N GLN A 100 11.39 11.22 -20.04
CA GLN A 100 10.35 11.44 -21.03
C GLN A 100 9.31 12.46 -20.54
N GLU A 101 8.55 13.02 -21.47
CA GLU A 101 7.42 13.89 -21.17
C GLU A 101 6.28 13.10 -20.50
N ARG A 102 5.45 13.83 -19.76
CA ARG A 102 4.27 13.26 -19.11
C ARG A 102 3.30 12.65 -20.14
N VAL A 103 2.93 11.40 -19.92
CA VAL A 103 1.89 10.72 -20.70
C VAL A 103 0.51 11.26 -20.31
N GLN A 104 -0.26 11.75 -21.27
CA GLN A 104 -1.61 12.29 -21.07
C GLN A 104 -2.73 11.33 -21.50
N ILE A 105 -2.41 10.39 -22.37
CA ILE A 105 -3.32 9.36 -22.87
C ILE A 105 -2.64 8.02 -22.64
N CYS A 106 -3.36 7.07 -22.07
CA CYS A 106 -2.81 5.74 -21.81
C CYS A 106 -2.43 5.05 -23.14
N PRO A 107 -1.17 4.62 -23.33
CA PRO A 107 -0.74 3.96 -24.55
C PRO A 107 -1.38 2.56 -24.72
N GLU A 108 -1.81 1.92 -23.65
CA GLU A 108 -2.41 0.59 -23.68
C GLU A 108 -3.90 0.59 -24.03
N CYS A 109 -4.68 1.51 -23.43
CA CYS A 109 -6.14 1.49 -23.58
C CYS A 109 -6.75 2.79 -24.12
N GLY A 110 -5.95 3.81 -24.45
CA GLY A 110 -6.42 5.09 -24.98
C GLY A 110 -7.15 5.98 -23.95
N SER A 111 -7.23 5.58 -22.69
CA SER A 111 -7.93 6.33 -21.67
C SER A 111 -7.22 7.62 -21.27
N ARG A 112 -8.00 8.65 -20.95
CA ARG A 112 -7.53 9.90 -20.34
C ARG A 112 -7.45 9.82 -18.81
N HIS A 113 -7.92 8.73 -18.18
CA HIS A 113 -7.82 8.51 -16.74
C HIS A 113 -6.43 8.01 -16.31
N ILE A 114 -5.39 8.61 -16.90
CA ILE A 114 -4.00 8.36 -16.57
C ILE A 114 -3.41 9.54 -15.79
N GLY A 115 -2.77 9.27 -14.66
CA GLY A 115 -2.22 10.34 -13.82
C GLY A 115 -1.65 9.84 -12.50
N GLU A 116 -1.26 10.79 -11.65
CA GLU A 116 -0.77 10.49 -10.30
C GLU A 116 -1.90 10.05 -9.37
N PHE A 117 -1.59 9.16 -8.44
CA PHE A 117 -2.46 8.87 -7.32
C PHE A 117 -2.21 9.89 -6.19
N LYS A 118 -3.22 10.68 -5.85
CA LYS A 118 -3.09 11.81 -4.90
C LYS A 118 -3.92 11.65 -3.60
N ALA A 119 -4.17 10.43 -3.14
CA ALA A 119 -4.87 10.27 -1.88
C ALA A 119 -3.94 10.49 -0.67
N GLY A 120 -4.46 11.20 0.33
CA GLY A 120 -3.84 11.39 1.65
C GLY A 120 -4.71 10.84 2.77
N THR A 121 -4.13 10.66 3.95
CA THR A 121 -4.85 10.19 5.14
C THR A 121 -6.01 11.10 5.53
N GLN A 122 -5.87 12.42 5.36
CA GLN A 122 -6.94 13.38 5.59
C GLN A 122 -8.13 13.15 4.65
N GLN A 123 -7.88 12.95 3.36
CA GLN A 123 -8.95 12.69 2.40
C GLN A 123 -9.66 11.35 2.70
N ILE A 124 -8.93 10.34 3.20
CA ILE A 124 -9.54 9.08 3.62
C ILE A 124 -10.46 9.31 4.82
N GLU A 125 -10.02 10.06 5.81
CA GLU A 125 -10.82 10.42 6.98
C GLU A 125 -12.12 11.14 6.58
N GLU A 126 -12.02 12.12 5.67
CA GLU A 126 -13.18 12.87 5.14
C GLU A 126 -14.17 11.95 4.41
N VAL A 127 -13.67 11.03 3.57
CA VAL A 127 -14.51 10.06 2.85
C VAL A 127 -15.17 9.09 3.81
N VAL A 128 -14.44 8.59 4.82
CA VAL A 128 -15.01 7.71 5.86
C VAL A 128 -16.13 8.40 6.62
N LYS A 129 -15.91 9.62 7.12
CA LYS A 129 -16.92 10.40 7.84
C LYS A 129 -18.14 10.74 6.98
N LYS A 130 -17.95 10.93 5.68
CA LYS A 130 -19.06 11.15 4.74
C LYS A 130 -19.94 9.91 4.57
N HIS A 131 -19.36 8.70 4.55
CA HIS A 131 -20.11 7.45 4.42
C HIS A 131 -20.70 6.97 5.76
N PHE A 132 -20.03 7.28 6.85
CA PHE A 132 -20.38 6.86 8.21
C PHE A 132 -20.32 8.07 9.16
N PRO A 133 -21.37 8.92 9.21
CA PRO A 133 -21.32 10.19 9.96
C PRO A 133 -21.09 10.04 11.48
N GLU A 134 -21.56 8.94 12.07
CA GLU A 134 -21.45 8.68 13.52
C GLU A 134 -20.10 8.03 13.92
N VAL A 135 -19.20 7.76 12.96
CA VAL A 135 -17.98 7.04 13.23
C VAL A 135 -16.91 7.92 13.91
N ARG A 136 -16.27 7.38 14.92
CA ARG A 136 -15.11 8.01 15.58
C ARG A 136 -13.84 7.60 14.85
N VAL A 137 -13.21 8.56 14.20
CA VAL A 137 -11.98 8.32 13.41
C VAL A 137 -10.80 8.98 14.07
N LEU A 138 -9.72 8.22 14.30
CA LEU A 138 -8.39 8.74 14.61
C LEU A 138 -7.50 8.67 13.38
N ARG A 139 -6.69 9.70 13.18
CA ARG A 139 -5.69 9.76 12.11
C ARG A 139 -4.28 9.79 12.69
N MET A 140 -3.41 8.96 12.10
CA MET A 140 -2.01 8.84 12.50
C MET A 140 -1.08 8.97 11.30
N ASP A 141 -0.53 10.15 11.14
CA ASP A 141 0.43 10.51 10.10
C ASP A 141 1.50 11.48 10.65
N LEU A 142 2.42 11.92 9.80
CA LEU A 142 3.48 12.84 10.21
C LEU A 142 2.95 14.16 10.76
N ASP A 143 1.79 14.63 10.27
CA ASP A 143 1.23 15.92 10.72
C ASP A 143 0.59 15.80 12.10
N THR A 144 -0.11 14.70 12.36
CA THR A 144 -0.78 14.45 13.66
C THR A 144 0.20 14.01 14.76
N THR A 145 1.38 13.53 14.39
CA THR A 145 2.39 12.99 15.33
C THR A 145 3.59 13.92 15.57
N ARG A 146 3.55 15.18 15.11
CA ARG A 146 4.65 16.16 15.30
C ARG A 146 4.86 16.57 16.75
N SER A 147 3.83 16.52 17.60
CA SER A 147 3.97 16.83 19.02
C SER A 147 4.69 15.70 19.75
N LYS A 148 5.49 16.06 20.76
CA LYS A 148 6.06 15.13 21.72
C LYS A 148 4.88 14.32 22.31
N ASP A 149 4.92 13.00 22.28
CA ASP A 149 3.87 12.09 22.75
C ASP A 149 2.60 12.00 21.88
N GLY A 150 2.51 12.71 20.73
CA GLY A 150 1.33 12.65 19.85
C GLY A 150 1.06 11.23 19.33
N HIS A 151 2.10 10.50 19.04
CA HIS A 151 2.04 9.09 18.61
C HIS A 151 1.45 8.18 19.69
N GLU A 152 1.98 8.26 20.93
CA GLU A 152 1.53 7.44 22.05
C GLU A 152 0.09 7.72 22.46
N LYS A 153 -0.31 9.00 22.45
CA LYS A 153 -1.69 9.41 22.76
C LYS A 153 -2.71 8.84 21.78
N ILE A 154 -2.42 8.89 20.48
CA ILE A 154 -3.32 8.34 19.45
C ILE A 154 -3.46 6.82 19.62
N LEU A 155 -2.36 6.11 19.87
CA LEU A 155 -2.37 4.68 20.06
C LEU A 155 -3.09 4.27 21.35
N ALA A 156 -2.86 5.00 22.45
CA ALA A 156 -3.55 4.76 23.71
C ALA A 156 -5.07 4.97 23.57
N ALA A 157 -5.49 6.06 22.95
CA ALA A 157 -6.92 6.33 22.69
C ALA A 157 -7.54 5.22 21.83
N PHE A 158 -6.84 4.75 20.78
CA PHE A 158 -7.34 3.64 19.98
C PHE A 158 -7.38 2.32 20.74
N ALA A 159 -6.36 2.02 21.56
CA ALA A 159 -6.32 0.83 22.42
C ALA A 159 -7.46 0.84 23.47
N ASN A 160 -7.82 2.03 23.98
CA ASN A 160 -8.94 2.21 24.90
C ASN A 160 -10.32 2.25 24.22
N GLU A 161 -10.41 1.91 22.94
CA GLU A 161 -11.66 1.91 22.16
C GLU A 161 -12.36 3.28 22.09
N GLU A 162 -11.61 4.38 22.24
CA GLU A 162 -12.12 5.74 22.10
C GLU A 162 -12.42 6.10 20.62
N ALA A 163 -11.97 5.28 19.67
CA ALA A 163 -12.27 5.40 18.26
C ALA A 163 -12.54 4.03 17.61
N ASP A 164 -13.37 4.08 16.56
CA ASP A 164 -13.81 2.90 15.82
C ASP A 164 -12.87 2.60 14.64
N ILE A 165 -12.31 3.65 14.02
CA ILE A 165 -11.43 3.53 12.86
C ILE A 165 -10.12 4.29 13.12
N LEU A 166 -8.99 3.60 12.89
CA LEU A 166 -7.67 4.21 12.82
C LEU A 166 -7.21 4.30 11.37
N VAL A 167 -7.06 5.52 10.85
CA VAL A 167 -6.51 5.80 9.52
C VAL A 167 -5.05 6.18 9.66
N GLY A 168 -4.15 5.52 8.92
CA GLY A 168 -2.75 5.91 9.01
C GLY A 168 -1.86 5.31 7.94
N THR A 169 -0.57 5.62 8.08
CA THR A 169 0.50 5.13 7.22
C THR A 169 1.24 3.98 7.87
N GLN A 170 2.45 3.65 7.43
CA GLN A 170 3.27 2.55 7.97
C GLN A 170 3.45 2.57 9.50
N MET A 171 3.20 3.71 10.15
CA MET A 171 3.34 3.85 11.61
C MET A 171 2.33 2.97 12.35
N ILE A 172 1.11 2.79 11.82
CA ILE A 172 0.06 1.98 12.46
C ILE A 172 0.29 0.48 12.34
N VAL A 173 1.13 0.05 11.41
CA VAL A 173 1.38 -1.39 11.14
C VAL A 173 2.46 -1.97 12.05
N LYS A 174 3.30 -1.14 12.69
CA LYS A 174 4.45 -1.58 13.47
C LYS A 174 4.17 -1.52 14.98
N GLY A 175 4.47 -2.61 15.67
CA GLY A 175 4.73 -2.62 17.12
C GLY A 175 3.53 -2.61 18.06
N HIS A 176 2.27 -2.58 17.57
CA HIS A 176 1.11 -2.48 18.45
C HIS A 176 0.12 -3.61 18.20
N ASP A 177 -0.48 -4.12 19.27
CA ASP A 177 -1.54 -5.12 19.24
C ASP A 177 -2.86 -4.50 19.71
N PHE A 178 -3.87 -4.59 18.84
CA PHE A 178 -5.22 -4.14 19.12
C PHE A 178 -6.17 -5.34 19.00
N PRO A 179 -6.55 -5.98 20.11
CA PRO A 179 -7.32 -7.24 20.08
C PRO A 179 -8.70 -7.09 19.42
N ASN A 180 -9.28 -5.88 19.46
CA ASN A 180 -10.60 -5.62 18.86
C ASN A 180 -10.54 -5.21 17.37
N VAL A 181 -9.34 -5.13 16.77
CA VAL A 181 -9.19 -4.89 15.32
C VAL A 181 -9.43 -6.19 14.57
N THR A 182 -10.56 -6.26 13.88
CA THR A 182 -10.99 -7.41 13.09
C THR A 182 -10.98 -7.15 11.59
N LEU A 183 -10.85 -5.88 11.15
CA LEU A 183 -10.73 -5.50 9.75
C LEU A 183 -9.53 -4.59 9.51
N VAL A 184 -8.73 -4.95 8.51
CA VAL A 184 -7.68 -4.07 7.97
C VAL A 184 -7.95 -3.79 6.50
N GLY A 185 -8.25 -2.54 6.17
CA GLY A 185 -8.37 -2.07 4.79
C GLY A 185 -7.05 -1.50 4.29
N ILE A 186 -6.44 -2.10 3.28
CA ILE A 186 -5.21 -1.63 2.65
C ILE A 186 -5.58 -0.86 1.39
N LEU A 187 -5.41 0.46 1.46
CA LEU A 187 -5.80 1.40 0.41
C LEU A 187 -4.62 1.63 -0.54
N ALA A 188 -4.86 1.52 -1.84
CA ALA A 188 -3.88 1.79 -2.89
C ALA A 188 -2.54 1.06 -2.70
N ALA A 189 -2.58 -0.28 -2.70
CA ALA A 189 -1.38 -1.13 -2.62
C ALA A 189 -0.34 -0.79 -3.70
N ASP A 190 -0.80 -0.30 -4.85
CA ASP A 190 0.00 0.13 -6.00
C ASP A 190 1.03 1.23 -5.66
N MET A 191 0.80 2.04 -4.62
CA MET A 191 1.74 3.09 -4.24
C MET A 191 3.09 2.56 -3.78
N SER A 192 3.15 1.38 -3.18
CA SER A 192 4.41 0.70 -2.86
C SER A 192 4.94 -0.10 -4.03
N LEU A 193 4.04 -0.72 -4.77
CA LEU A 193 4.36 -1.60 -5.88
C LEU A 193 5.10 -0.88 -7.02
N TYR A 194 4.75 0.38 -7.24
CA TYR A 194 5.32 1.21 -8.30
C TYR A 194 6.20 2.35 -7.77
N SER A 195 6.90 2.11 -6.66
CA SER A 195 8.01 2.99 -6.28
C SER A 195 9.18 2.82 -7.27
N ASN A 196 9.95 3.88 -7.48
CA ASN A 196 11.15 3.82 -8.32
C ASN A 196 12.28 3.09 -7.57
N ASP A 197 12.13 1.78 -7.37
CA ASP A 197 13.05 0.93 -6.65
C ASP A 197 12.85 -0.52 -7.11
N TYR A 198 13.92 -1.23 -7.45
CA TYR A 198 13.86 -2.64 -7.86
C TYR A 198 13.27 -3.56 -6.77
N ARG A 199 13.32 -3.14 -5.50
CA ARG A 199 12.74 -3.86 -4.35
C ARG A 199 11.27 -3.51 -4.11
N ALA A 200 10.61 -2.85 -5.05
CA ALA A 200 9.21 -2.42 -4.85
C ALA A 200 8.26 -3.60 -4.61
N GLY A 201 8.44 -4.70 -5.35
CA GLY A 201 7.69 -5.95 -5.15
C GLY A 201 7.89 -6.52 -3.75
N GLU A 202 9.13 -6.69 -3.32
CA GLU A 202 9.48 -7.19 -1.98
C GLU A 202 8.91 -6.32 -0.85
N ARG A 203 9.10 -5.01 -0.95
CA ARG A 203 8.55 -4.08 0.05
C ARG A 203 7.03 -4.11 0.11
N THR A 204 6.39 -4.28 -1.04
CA THR A 204 4.93 -4.39 -1.12
C THR A 204 4.46 -5.66 -0.45
N PHE A 205 5.03 -6.81 -0.81
CA PHE A 205 4.72 -8.08 -0.15
C PHE A 205 4.87 -8.00 1.38
N GLN A 206 6.00 -7.48 1.86
CA GLN A 206 6.25 -7.31 3.30
C GLN A 206 5.22 -6.40 3.98
N LEU A 207 4.85 -5.28 3.35
CA LEU A 207 3.87 -4.36 3.90
C LEU A 207 2.46 -4.94 3.95
N LEU A 208 2.05 -5.62 2.88
CA LEU A 208 0.71 -6.22 2.79
C LEU A 208 0.55 -7.35 3.80
N THR A 209 1.53 -8.23 3.93
CA THR A 209 1.52 -9.31 4.93
C THR A 209 1.57 -8.79 6.36
N GLN A 210 2.37 -7.76 6.64
CA GLN A 210 2.39 -7.11 7.95
C GLN A 210 1.04 -6.47 8.29
N ALA A 211 0.44 -5.75 7.33
CA ALA A 211 -0.84 -5.10 7.53
C ALA A 211 -1.98 -6.12 7.72
N ALA A 212 -2.05 -7.14 6.87
CA ALA A 212 -3.02 -8.23 7.02
C ALA A 212 -2.89 -8.94 8.36
N GLY A 213 -1.66 -9.15 8.83
CA GLY A 213 -1.37 -9.76 10.12
C GLY A 213 -1.77 -8.92 11.35
N ARG A 214 -2.31 -7.70 11.18
CA ARG A 214 -2.88 -6.90 12.28
C ARG A 214 -4.34 -7.25 12.57
N ALA A 215 -5.07 -7.79 11.61
CA ALA A 215 -6.45 -8.20 11.82
C ALA A 215 -6.53 -9.51 12.61
N GLY A 216 -7.44 -9.58 13.59
CA GLY A 216 -7.77 -10.80 14.31
C GLY A 216 -6.70 -11.28 15.29
N ARG A 217 -6.00 -10.37 15.96
CA ARG A 217 -5.03 -10.73 17.00
C ARG A 217 -5.66 -11.04 18.35
N GLY A 218 -6.95 -10.80 18.50
CA GLY A 218 -7.75 -11.19 19.66
C GLY A 218 -8.44 -12.54 19.46
N ALA A 219 -9.54 -12.75 20.19
CA ALA A 219 -10.34 -13.97 20.11
C ALA A 219 -11.20 -14.05 18.83
N LYS A 220 -11.38 -12.93 18.12
CA LYS A 220 -12.22 -12.84 16.92
C LYS A 220 -11.39 -13.07 15.67
N LYS A 221 -12.00 -13.69 14.63
CA LYS A 221 -11.36 -13.87 13.34
C LYS A 221 -11.18 -12.54 12.64
N GLY A 222 -9.99 -12.32 12.09
CA GLY A 222 -9.63 -11.12 11.34
C GLY A 222 -9.81 -11.28 9.85
N GLU A 223 -10.11 -10.18 9.18
CA GLU A 223 -10.12 -10.08 7.72
C GLU A 223 -9.30 -8.88 7.27
N ALA A 224 -8.62 -9.02 6.15
CA ALA A 224 -7.94 -7.92 5.48
C ALA A 224 -8.49 -7.76 4.06
N LEU A 225 -8.50 -6.52 3.56
CA LEU A 225 -8.91 -6.24 2.20
C LEU A 225 -7.87 -5.34 1.53
N ILE A 226 -7.33 -5.82 0.42
CA ILE A 226 -6.34 -5.10 -0.42
C ILE A 226 -7.06 -4.49 -1.61
N GLN A 227 -6.99 -3.17 -1.76
CA GLN A 227 -7.48 -2.45 -2.94
C GLN A 227 -6.31 -2.11 -3.86
N THR A 228 -6.41 -2.49 -5.14
CA THR A 228 -5.33 -2.33 -6.11
C THR A 228 -5.84 -2.20 -7.54
N TYR A 229 -5.09 -1.52 -8.40
CA TYR A 229 -5.28 -1.53 -9.87
C TYR A 229 -4.52 -2.68 -10.54
N SER A 230 -3.73 -3.46 -9.79
CA SER A 230 -2.86 -4.53 -10.30
C SER A 230 -3.11 -5.87 -9.57
N PRO A 231 -4.35 -6.39 -9.54
CA PRO A 231 -4.72 -7.55 -8.72
C PRO A 231 -4.01 -8.86 -9.12
N LYS A 232 -3.43 -8.91 -10.33
CA LYS A 232 -2.71 -10.09 -10.84
C LYS A 232 -1.21 -10.03 -10.61
N HIS A 233 -0.68 -8.94 -10.03
CA HIS A 233 0.74 -8.83 -9.77
C HIS A 233 1.17 -9.85 -8.71
N TYR A 234 2.27 -10.57 -8.95
CA TYR A 234 2.71 -11.66 -8.06
C TYR A 234 2.82 -11.23 -6.59
N ALA A 235 3.38 -10.05 -6.31
CA ALA A 235 3.50 -9.53 -4.94
C ALA A 235 2.13 -9.29 -4.25
N ILE A 236 1.06 -9.00 -5.01
CA ILE A 236 -0.30 -8.88 -4.47
C ILE A 236 -0.92 -10.26 -4.24
N VAL A 237 -0.80 -11.16 -5.23
CA VAL A 237 -1.37 -12.50 -5.18
C VAL A 237 -0.77 -13.31 -4.04
N THR A 238 0.56 -13.33 -3.94
CA THR A 238 1.28 -14.08 -2.91
C THR A 238 1.10 -13.48 -1.52
N ALA A 239 1.03 -12.13 -1.41
CA ALA A 239 0.71 -11.48 -0.13
C ALA A 239 -0.74 -11.79 0.33
N ALA A 240 -1.69 -11.87 -0.59
CA ALA A 240 -3.07 -12.27 -0.28
C ALA A 240 -3.16 -13.74 0.18
N ALA A 241 -2.37 -14.61 -0.42
CA ALA A 241 -2.21 -16.00 0.01
C ALA A 241 -1.34 -16.14 1.28
N GLN A 242 -0.61 -15.09 1.65
CA GLN A 242 0.40 -15.10 2.72
C GLN A 242 1.49 -16.16 2.49
N ASP A 243 1.84 -16.38 1.22
CA ASP A 243 2.79 -17.39 0.74
C ASP A 243 4.12 -16.71 0.42
N TYR A 244 5.09 -16.89 1.31
CA TYR A 244 6.43 -16.32 1.16
C TYR A 244 7.27 -17.08 0.13
N GLU A 245 7.15 -18.39 0.09
CA GLU A 245 7.91 -19.25 -0.84
C GLU A 245 7.55 -18.91 -2.29
N ALA A 246 6.25 -18.88 -2.61
CA ALA A 246 5.78 -18.49 -3.94
C ALA A 246 6.18 -17.05 -4.30
N PHE A 247 6.16 -16.13 -3.31
CA PHE A 247 6.68 -14.78 -3.53
C PHE A 247 8.17 -14.79 -3.86
N TYR A 248 8.98 -15.53 -3.10
CA TYR A 248 10.42 -15.59 -3.27
C TYR A 248 10.81 -16.13 -4.65
N GLU A 249 10.15 -17.19 -5.13
CA GLU A 249 10.40 -17.79 -6.44
C GLU A 249 10.16 -16.78 -7.58
N GLU A 250 9.06 -16.05 -7.54
CA GLU A 250 8.73 -15.02 -8.55
C GLU A 250 9.69 -13.81 -8.46
N GLU A 251 9.99 -13.34 -7.26
CA GLU A 251 10.87 -12.19 -7.05
C GLU A 251 12.31 -12.48 -7.46
N ILE A 252 12.84 -13.65 -7.12
CA ILE A 252 14.23 -13.99 -7.47
C ILE A 252 14.38 -14.18 -8.98
N HIS A 253 13.41 -14.81 -9.64
CA HIS A 253 13.39 -14.95 -11.09
C HIS A 253 13.37 -13.58 -11.79
N TYR A 254 12.55 -12.64 -11.30
CA TYR A 254 12.54 -11.25 -11.81
C TYR A 254 13.92 -10.60 -11.67
N ARG A 255 14.59 -10.77 -10.52
CA ARG A 255 15.93 -10.20 -10.29
C ARG A 255 17.00 -10.83 -11.17
N GLU A 256 16.89 -12.12 -11.47
CA GLU A 256 17.76 -12.81 -12.43
C GLU A 256 17.63 -12.21 -13.82
N LEU A 257 16.39 -12.03 -14.30
CA LEU A 257 16.12 -11.46 -15.62
C LEU A 257 16.64 -10.02 -15.78
N MET A 258 16.57 -9.24 -14.68
CA MET A 258 16.90 -7.82 -14.70
C MET A 258 18.34 -7.52 -14.24
N GLY A 259 19.12 -8.51 -13.81
CA GLY A 259 20.45 -8.32 -13.24
C GLY A 259 20.43 -7.53 -11.94
N TYR A 260 19.45 -7.76 -11.07
CA TYR A 260 19.31 -7.06 -9.79
C TYR A 260 19.87 -7.87 -8.60
N PRO A 261 20.33 -7.20 -7.53
CA PRO A 261 20.72 -7.87 -6.30
C PRO A 261 19.59 -8.74 -5.70
N PRO A 262 19.90 -9.88 -5.09
CA PRO A 262 21.23 -10.41 -4.75
C PRO A 262 21.91 -11.23 -5.86
N VAL A 263 21.27 -11.39 -7.00
CA VAL A 263 21.81 -12.21 -8.11
C VAL A 263 23.00 -11.52 -8.75
N ASP A 264 22.91 -10.20 -8.94
CA ASP A 264 24.00 -9.37 -9.45
C ASP A 264 24.29 -8.21 -8.49
N ASN A 265 25.26 -7.36 -8.81
CA ASN A 265 25.70 -6.26 -7.98
C ASN A 265 25.40 -4.92 -8.65
N LEU A 266 24.84 -3.99 -7.89
CA LEU A 266 24.65 -2.61 -8.30
C LEU A 266 25.64 -1.70 -7.58
N LEU A 267 26.39 -0.90 -8.35
CA LEU A 267 27.21 0.19 -7.83
C LEU A 267 26.59 1.52 -8.23
N ALA A 268 26.19 2.31 -7.25
CA ALA A 268 25.74 3.68 -7.46
C ALA A 268 26.84 4.67 -7.04
N ILE A 269 27.25 5.53 -7.97
CA ILE A 269 28.21 6.62 -7.71
C ILE A 269 27.45 7.93 -7.78
N LEU A 270 27.28 8.60 -6.63
CA LEU A 270 26.68 9.92 -6.57
C LEU A 270 27.78 10.98 -6.59
N VAL A 271 27.76 11.81 -7.64
CA VAL A 271 28.59 13.01 -7.72
C VAL A 271 27.70 14.22 -7.52
N SER A 272 28.03 15.07 -6.55
CA SER A 272 27.35 16.33 -6.30
C SER A 272 28.31 17.50 -6.45
N CYS A 273 27.86 18.56 -7.11
CA CYS A 273 28.63 19.79 -7.31
C CYS A 273 27.71 21.00 -7.12
N GLU A 274 28.24 22.10 -6.57
CA GLU A 274 27.52 23.38 -6.40
C GLU A 274 27.30 24.12 -7.73
N LYS A 275 28.09 23.82 -8.74
CA LYS A 275 27.96 24.41 -10.09
C LYS A 275 27.83 23.28 -11.11
N GLU A 276 26.84 23.39 -11.99
CA GLU A 276 26.80 22.55 -13.19
C GLU A 276 28.04 22.84 -14.07
N ALA A 277 28.74 21.78 -14.47
CA ALA A 277 29.90 21.87 -15.33
C ALA A 277 29.48 22.06 -16.79
#